data_45f3afb179276ad8b67a96f504df7a9c
#
_entry.id   45f3afb179276ad8b67a96f504df7a9c
#
_cell.length_a   1.000
_cell.length_b   1.000
_cell.length_c   1.000
_cell.angle_alpha   90.00
_cell.angle_beta   90.00
_cell.angle_gamma   90.00
#
_symmetry.space_group_name_H-M   'P 1'
#
loop_
_entity.id
_entity.type
_entity.pdbx_description
1 polymer ?
#
loop_
_entity_poly.entity_id
_entity_poly.type
_entity_poly.pdbx_seq_one_letter_code
_entity_poly.pdbx_strand_id
1 'polypeptide(L)'
;MPQASPPPVNNAADDTFLEIVFSGGPLGIGIMIVLILLSLIAVYLIVDQMLGLRRKDLVPNELIENVRQLLAQGKLKDADQACRDRPCPLSFVLASGIAEIEFGWPAVEKALEDSLSEQAARLYRKLEYLSLIGNLAPMLGLLGTVAGMIVAFRQVALSQGTAGAGDLASGSSSALVTTVAGLIIAIPALGAFAIFRNKIDELVSEMAYSAQHVFGPIRRRLPGASARPSIVPPPRG
;
A
#
# COMPACT_ATOMS: atom_id res chain seq x y z
N MET A 1 20.72 -66.13 -9.30
CA MET A 1 20.99 -64.69 -9.07
C MET A 1 19.73 -64.09 -8.46
N PRO A 2 19.71 -63.65 -7.19
CA PRO A 2 18.56 -63.02 -6.59
C PRO A 2 18.51 -61.55 -7.05
N GLN A 3 17.38 -61.14 -7.60
CA GLN A 3 17.11 -59.75 -7.95
C GLN A 3 16.98 -58.95 -6.63
N ALA A 4 17.85 -57.96 -6.45
CA ALA A 4 17.72 -56.99 -5.40
C ALA A 4 16.48 -56.10 -5.69
N SER A 5 15.52 -56.11 -4.77
CA SER A 5 14.40 -55.19 -4.79
C SER A 5 14.88 -53.73 -4.76
N PRO A 6 14.32 -52.81 -5.58
CA PRO A 6 14.68 -51.42 -5.50
C PRO A 6 14.35 -50.88 -4.09
N PRO A 7 15.17 -49.96 -3.55
CA PRO A 7 14.86 -49.36 -2.26
C PRO A 7 13.53 -48.61 -2.33
N PRO A 8 12.77 -48.57 -1.23
CA PRO A 8 11.50 -47.85 -1.19
C PRO A 8 11.75 -46.38 -1.54
N VAL A 9 11.02 -45.88 -2.52
CA VAL A 9 10.96 -44.46 -2.84
C VAL A 9 10.23 -43.81 -1.64
N ASN A 10 11.00 -43.33 -0.68
CA ASN A 10 10.46 -42.46 0.38
C ASN A 10 9.84 -41.24 -0.29
N ASN A 11 8.60 -40.95 0.03
CA ASN A 11 7.91 -39.72 -0.36
C ASN A 11 8.57 -38.52 0.35
N ALA A 12 9.78 -38.17 -0.09
CA ALA A 12 10.62 -37.11 0.44
C ALA A 12 10.10 -35.69 0.07
N ALA A 13 8.83 -35.56 -0.33
CA ALA A 13 8.28 -34.28 -0.72
C ALA A 13 7.52 -33.54 0.40
N ASP A 14 7.04 -34.25 1.41
CA ASP A 14 6.17 -33.62 2.43
C ASP A 14 6.91 -33.17 3.71
N ASP A 15 8.05 -33.79 4.03
CA ASP A 15 8.82 -33.44 5.26
C ASP A 15 9.77 -32.24 5.06
N THR A 16 9.90 -31.76 3.81
CA THR A 16 11.06 -30.97 3.40
C THR A 16 10.92 -29.48 3.70
N PHE A 17 9.73 -28.90 3.61
CA PHE A 17 9.61 -27.43 3.71
C PHE A 17 9.69 -26.93 5.17
N LEU A 18 8.99 -27.61 6.07
CA LEU A 18 9.01 -27.23 7.48
C LEU A 18 10.35 -27.56 8.15
N GLU A 19 10.95 -28.73 7.87
CA GLU A 19 12.27 -29.08 8.40
C GLU A 19 13.37 -28.15 7.89
N ILE A 20 13.33 -27.76 6.60
CA ILE A 20 14.30 -26.82 6.03
C ILE A 20 14.13 -25.43 6.66
N VAL A 21 12.90 -25.00 6.91
CA VAL A 21 12.58 -23.73 7.57
C VAL A 21 13.13 -23.69 9.01
N PHE A 22 13.07 -24.81 9.75
CA PHE A 22 13.56 -24.90 11.13
C PHE A 22 15.05 -25.24 11.24
N SER A 23 15.71 -25.70 10.18
CA SER A 23 17.11 -26.10 10.20
C SER A 23 18.10 -24.92 10.19
N GLY A 24 17.63 -23.69 9.96
CA GLY A 24 18.45 -22.46 9.86
C GLY A 24 19.05 -21.94 11.17
N GLY A 25 18.98 -22.67 12.27
CA GLY A 25 19.46 -22.21 13.58
C GLY A 25 18.59 -21.08 14.18
N PRO A 26 18.90 -20.61 15.39
CA PRO A 26 18.04 -19.63 16.10
C PRO A 26 17.87 -18.30 15.37
N LEU A 27 18.86 -17.89 14.59
CA LEU A 27 18.82 -16.64 13.81
C LEU A 27 17.98 -16.79 12.53
N GLY A 28 18.06 -17.94 11.85
CA GLY A 28 17.21 -18.26 10.70
C GLY A 28 15.73 -18.34 11.09
N ILE A 29 15.43 -18.98 12.22
CA ILE A 29 14.07 -19.06 12.78
C ILE A 29 13.55 -17.67 13.12
N GLY A 30 14.36 -16.79 13.70
CA GLY A 30 13.99 -15.41 14.01
C GLY A 30 13.60 -14.63 12.75
N ILE A 31 14.38 -14.74 11.68
CA ILE A 31 14.09 -14.08 10.40
C ILE A 31 12.80 -14.63 9.78
N MET A 32 12.58 -15.94 9.82
CA MET A 32 11.35 -16.55 9.31
C MET A 32 10.11 -16.08 10.07
N ILE A 33 10.18 -15.97 11.39
CA ILE A 33 9.08 -15.42 12.20
C ILE A 33 8.76 -14.00 11.79
N VAL A 34 9.80 -13.15 11.61
CA VAL A 34 9.59 -11.76 11.14
C VAL A 34 8.97 -11.73 9.75
N LEU A 35 9.41 -12.57 8.82
CA LEU A 35 8.82 -12.66 7.47
C LEU A 35 7.35 -13.10 7.52
N ILE A 36 7.00 -14.07 8.36
CA ILE A 36 5.60 -14.49 8.54
C ILE A 36 4.75 -13.34 9.09
N LEU A 37 5.25 -12.61 10.11
CA LEU A 37 4.54 -11.44 10.64
C LEU A 37 4.35 -10.35 9.57
N LEU A 38 5.39 -10.05 8.79
CA LEU A 38 5.29 -9.10 7.68
C LEU A 38 4.28 -9.57 6.62
N SER A 39 4.22 -10.86 6.33
CA SER A 39 3.23 -11.45 5.43
C SER A 39 1.80 -11.22 5.91
N LEU A 40 1.54 -11.51 7.20
CA LEU A 40 0.21 -11.30 7.79
C LEU A 40 -0.19 -9.81 7.77
N ILE A 41 0.74 -8.91 8.10
CA ILE A 41 0.50 -7.46 8.06
C ILE A 41 0.25 -7.01 6.61
N ALA A 42 1.02 -7.51 5.63
CA ALA A 42 0.81 -7.17 4.23
C ALA A 42 -0.58 -7.60 3.73
N VAL A 43 -1.00 -8.82 4.04
CA VAL A 43 -2.34 -9.33 3.69
C VAL A 43 -3.42 -8.47 4.35
N TYR A 44 -3.27 -8.16 5.64
CA TYR A 44 -4.21 -7.29 6.35
C TYR A 44 -4.32 -5.91 5.68
N LEU A 45 -3.19 -5.27 5.36
CA LEU A 45 -3.16 -3.96 4.69
C LEU A 45 -3.79 -4.01 3.29
N ILE A 46 -3.55 -5.07 2.52
CA ILE A 46 -4.16 -5.25 1.20
C ILE A 46 -5.68 -5.32 1.33
N VAL A 47 -6.19 -6.11 2.28
CA VAL A 47 -7.64 -6.25 2.51
C VAL A 47 -8.24 -4.94 3.01
N ASP A 48 -7.61 -4.23 3.95
CA ASP A 48 -8.06 -2.92 4.46
C ASP A 48 -8.16 -1.90 3.31
N GLN A 49 -7.14 -1.84 2.44
CA GLN A 49 -7.15 -0.95 1.28
C GLN A 49 -8.22 -1.32 0.24
N MET A 50 -8.43 -2.62 -0.02
CA MET A 50 -9.50 -3.06 -0.93
C MET A 50 -10.89 -2.65 -0.45
N LEU A 51 -11.12 -2.67 0.86
CA LEU A 51 -12.40 -2.29 1.46
C LEU A 51 -12.53 -0.77 1.60
N GLY A 52 -11.43 -0.07 1.92
CA GLY A 52 -11.43 1.38 2.20
C GLY A 52 -11.42 2.27 0.95
N LEU A 53 -10.85 1.82 -0.19
CA LEU A 53 -10.79 2.60 -1.44
C LEU A 53 -12.03 2.41 -2.33
N ARG A 54 -13.21 2.33 -1.73
CA ARG A 54 -14.46 2.26 -2.51
C ARG A 54 -14.87 3.66 -2.93
N ARG A 55 -15.05 3.86 -4.25
CA ARG A 55 -15.49 5.13 -4.84
C ARG A 55 -16.74 5.71 -4.18
N LYS A 56 -17.71 4.84 -3.84
CA LYS A 56 -18.99 5.28 -3.25
C LYS A 56 -18.83 5.93 -1.88
N ASP A 57 -17.78 5.53 -1.14
CA ASP A 57 -17.53 6.04 0.20
C ASP A 57 -16.67 7.32 0.19
N LEU A 58 -15.82 7.50 -0.84
CA LEU A 58 -14.96 8.66 -0.96
C LEU A 58 -15.62 9.81 -1.74
N VAL A 59 -16.40 9.49 -2.79
CA VAL A 59 -17.01 10.45 -3.72
C VAL A 59 -18.49 10.09 -3.94
N PRO A 60 -19.38 10.33 -2.95
CA PRO A 60 -20.80 10.03 -3.09
C PRO A 60 -21.49 11.04 -4.03
N ASN A 61 -22.06 10.56 -5.12
CA ASN A 61 -22.74 11.40 -6.12
C ASN A 61 -23.94 12.18 -5.54
N GLU A 62 -24.63 11.60 -4.55
CA GLU A 62 -25.75 12.25 -3.86
C GLU A 62 -25.30 13.54 -3.13
N LEU A 63 -24.13 13.49 -2.46
CA LEU A 63 -23.56 14.64 -1.78
C LEU A 63 -23.21 15.76 -2.78
N ILE A 64 -22.60 15.40 -3.91
CA ILE A 64 -22.22 16.34 -4.97
C ILE A 64 -23.43 17.14 -5.44
N GLU A 65 -24.51 16.45 -5.79
CA GLU A 65 -25.70 17.10 -6.35
C GLU A 65 -26.45 17.92 -5.29
N ASN A 66 -26.56 17.40 -4.06
CA ASN A 66 -27.21 18.11 -2.94
C ASN A 66 -26.48 19.41 -2.62
N VAL A 67 -25.16 19.33 -2.38
CA VAL A 67 -24.35 20.53 -2.05
C VAL A 67 -24.36 21.53 -3.22
N ARG A 68 -24.27 21.07 -4.46
CA ARG A 68 -24.34 21.93 -5.65
C ARG A 68 -25.67 22.70 -5.73
N GLN A 69 -26.80 22.02 -5.47
CA GLN A 69 -28.11 22.67 -5.46
C GLN A 69 -28.26 23.70 -4.35
N LEU A 70 -27.79 23.38 -3.15
CA LEU A 70 -27.81 24.29 -1.99
C LEU A 70 -26.95 25.53 -2.25
N LEU A 71 -25.77 25.36 -2.83
CA LEU A 71 -24.89 26.46 -3.22
C LEU A 71 -25.51 27.31 -4.33
N ALA A 72 -26.17 26.72 -5.32
CA ALA A 72 -26.88 27.47 -6.37
C ALA A 72 -28.01 28.35 -5.82
N GLN A 73 -28.68 27.90 -4.73
CA GLN A 73 -29.70 28.63 -4.00
C GLN A 73 -29.13 29.67 -3.02
N GLY A 74 -27.81 29.74 -2.81
CA GLY A 74 -27.18 30.63 -1.86
C GLY A 74 -27.30 30.19 -0.38
N LYS A 75 -27.72 28.94 -0.12
CA LYS A 75 -27.88 28.38 1.22
C LYS A 75 -26.58 27.78 1.75
N LEU A 76 -25.64 28.64 2.11
CA LEU A 76 -24.28 28.22 2.53
C LEU A 76 -24.29 27.38 3.81
N LYS A 77 -25.13 27.75 4.79
CA LYS A 77 -25.23 27.00 6.06
C LYS A 77 -25.77 25.59 5.88
N ASP A 78 -26.78 25.45 5.01
CA ASP A 78 -27.37 24.13 4.72
C ASP A 78 -26.38 23.25 3.91
N ALA A 79 -25.57 23.87 3.05
CA ALA A 79 -24.52 23.17 2.31
C ALA A 79 -23.38 22.67 3.24
N ASP A 80 -22.94 23.48 4.18
CA ASP A 80 -21.98 23.07 5.20
C ASP A 80 -22.53 21.95 6.08
N GLN A 81 -23.79 22.05 6.50
CA GLN A 81 -24.45 21.00 7.28
C GLN A 81 -24.55 19.68 6.51
N ALA A 82 -24.89 19.73 5.22
CA ALA A 82 -24.92 18.52 4.37
C ALA A 82 -23.55 17.82 4.26
N CYS A 83 -22.46 18.61 4.26
CA CYS A 83 -21.09 18.05 4.31
C CYS A 83 -20.77 17.39 5.66
N ARG A 84 -21.25 17.94 6.78
CA ARG A 84 -21.04 17.40 8.13
C ARG A 84 -21.86 16.15 8.40
N ASP A 85 -23.06 16.04 7.82
CA ASP A 85 -23.95 14.89 8.00
C ASP A 85 -23.41 13.61 7.33
N ARG A 86 -22.54 13.77 6.32
CA ARG A 86 -21.88 12.64 5.63
C ARG A 86 -20.37 12.84 5.60
N PRO A 87 -19.65 12.47 6.67
CA PRO A 87 -18.18 12.62 6.71
C PRO A 87 -17.49 11.68 5.71
N CYS A 88 -16.93 12.26 4.65
CA CYS A 88 -16.14 11.56 3.64
C CYS A 88 -15.01 12.49 3.15
N PRO A 89 -13.96 11.99 2.49
CA PRO A 89 -12.88 12.85 2.00
C PRO A 89 -13.38 14.03 1.15
N LEU A 90 -14.35 13.81 0.27
CA LEU A 90 -14.91 14.89 -0.53
C LEU A 90 -15.67 15.93 0.32
N SER A 91 -16.40 15.53 1.37
CA SER A 91 -17.13 16.47 2.22
C SER A 91 -16.20 17.43 2.97
N PHE A 92 -15.00 16.97 3.39
CA PHE A 92 -13.99 17.83 4.00
C PHE A 92 -13.48 18.87 3.00
N VAL A 93 -13.23 18.46 1.75
CA VAL A 93 -12.80 19.38 0.69
C VAL A 93 -13.87 20.43 0.39
N LEU A 94 -15.14 20.01 0.27
CA LEU A 94 -16.25 20.93 0.02
C LEU A 94 -16.47 21.90 1.17
N ALA A 95 -16.43 21.41 2.42
CA ALA A 95 -16.59 22.26 3.62
C ALA A 95 -15.49 23.31 3.72
N SER A 96 -14.22 22.97 3.41
CA SER A 96 -13.12 23.93 3.36
C SER A 96 -13.38 25.05 2.36
N GLY A 97 -13.85 24.71 1.14
CA GLY A 97 -14.19 25.70 0.14
C GLY A 97 -15.39 26.56 0.52
N ILE A 98 -16.42 25.97 1.17
CA ILE A 98 -17.60 26.71 1.65
C ILE A 98 -17.21 27.76 2.69
N ALA A 99 -16.29 27.43 3.59
CA ALA A 99 -15.83 28.33 4.66
C ALA A 99 -15.16 29.61 4.10
N GLU A 100 -14.52 29.52 2.93
CA GLU A 100 -13.77 30.61 2.31
C GLU A 100 -14.57 31.41 1.28
N ILE A 101 -15.87 31.13 1.09
CA ILE A 101 -16.69 31.80 0.08
C ILE A 101 -16.76 33.31 0.27
N GLU A 102 -16.78 33.81 1.49
CA GLU A 102 -16.85 35.23 1.82
C GLU A 102 -15.60 36.02 1.38
N PHE A 103 -14.44 35.34 1.27
CA PHE A 103 -13.16 35.93 0.87
C PHE A 103 -12.93 35.94 -0.65
N GLY A 104 -13.88 35.39 -1.43
CA GLY A 104 -13.85 35.37 -2.88
C GLY A 104 -13.24 34.11 -3.48
N TRP A 105 -13.29 34.03 -4.84
CA TRP A 105 -12.88 32.82 -5.55
C TRP A 105 -11.43 32.36 -5.30
N PRO A 106 -10.41 33.24 -5.26
CA PRO A 106 -9.04 32.80 -5.04
C PRO A 106 -8.85 32.12 -3.68
N ALA A 107 -9.57 32.54 -2.63
CA ALA A 107 -9.52 31.91 -1.32
C ALA A 107 -10.18 30.53 -1.35
N VAL A 108 -11.34 30.40 -2.01
CA VAL A 108 -12.03 29.11 -2.22
C VAL A 108 -11.13 28.13 -2.97
N GLU A 109 -10.54 28.55 -4.10
CA GLU A 109 -9.68 27.71 -4.92
C GLU A 109 -8.48 27.19 -4.12
N LYS A 110 -7.82 28.06 -3.36
CA LYS A 110 -6.72 27.67 -2.50
C LYS A 110 -7.15 26.70 -1.41
N ALA A 111 -8.27 26.96 -0.74
CA ALA A 111 -8.78 26.06 0.30
C ALA A 111 -9.13 24.67 -0.23
N LEU A 112 -9.69 24.60 -1.45
CA LEU A 112 -9.94 23.33 -2.13
C LEU A 112 -8.64 22.57 -2.44
N GLU A 113 -7.63 23.25 -2.98
CA GLU A 113 -6.32 22.64 -3.29
C GLU A 113 -5.61 22.15 -2.02
N ASP A 114 -5.54 22.95 -0.98
CA ASP A 114 -4.91 22.60 0.30
C ASP A 114 -5.62 21.41 0.95
N SER A 115 -6.95 21.40 0.97
CA SER A 115 -7.74 20.31 1.53
C SER A 115 -7.64 19.03 0.69
N LEU A 116 -7.63 19.14 -0.64
CA LEU A 116 -7.39 17.98 -1.54
C LEU A 116 -6.03 17.36 -1.28
N SER A 117 -4.99 18.19 -1.17
CA SER A 117 -3.63 17.74 -0.87
C SER A 117 -3.56 17.01 0.48
N GLU A 118 -4.25 17.55 1.49
CA GLU A 118 -4.34 16.91 2.80
C GLU A 118 -5.05 15.55 2.74
N GLN A 119 -6.19 15.45 2.05
CA GLN A 119 -6.92 14.18 1.90
C GLN A 119 -6.10 13.16 1.10
N ALA A 120 -5.43 13.59 0.03
CA ALA A 120 -4.51 12.75 -0.73
C ALA A 120 -3.38 12.20 0.17
N ALA A 121 -2.72 13.06 0.94
CA ALA A 121 -1.67 12.66 1.87
C ALA A 121 -2.15 11.64 2.92
N ARG A 122 -3.39 11.77 3.40
CA ARG A 122 -4.00 10.80 4.34
C ARG A 122 -4.20 9.42 3.69
N LEU A 123 -4.63 9.37 2.42
CA LEU A 123 -4.80 8.12 1.69
C LEU A 123 -3.45 7.46 1.40
N TYR A 124 -2.44 8.23 0.96
CA TYR A 124 -1.10 7.71 0.67
C TYR A 124 -0.38 7.19 1.91
N ARG A 125 -0.55 7.82 3.07
CA ARG A 125 0.12 7.42 4.32
C ARG A 125 -0.16 5.97 4.69
N LYS A 126 -1.38 5.50 4.49
CA LYS A 126 -1.73 4.09 4.71
C LYS A 126 -1.04 3.15 3.71
N LEU A 127 -0.87 3.62 2.49
CA LEU A 127 -0.26 2.85 1.41
C LEU A 127 1.26 2.71 1.56
N GLU A 128 1.92 3.70 2.18
CA GLU A 128 3.37 3.68 2.40
C GLU A 128 3.84 2.47 3.21
N TYR A 129 3.04 2.00 4.16
CA TYR A 129 3.37 0.78 4.94
C TYR A 129 3.46 -0.46 4.05
N LEU A 130 2.63 -0.55 3.01
CA LEU A 130 2.67 -1.68 2.08
C LEU A 130 3.93 -1.65 1.21
N SER A 131 4.33 -0.45 0.76
CA SER A 131 5.60 -0.23 0.07
C SER A 131 6.80 -0.58 0.95
N LEU A 132 6.76 -0.18 2.23
CA LEU A 132 7.82 -0.49 3.18
C LEU A 132 8.01 -2.01 3.34
N ILE A 133 6.92 -2.76 3.53
CA ILE A 133 6.97 -4.23 3.64
C ILE A 133 7.53 -4.84 2.35
N GLY A 134 7.05 -4.38 1.19
CA GLY A 134 7.50 -4.88 -0.10
C GLY A 134 9.00 -4.68 -0.35
N ASN A 135 9.60 -3.61 0.17
CA ASN A 135 11.03 -3.36 0.08
C ASN A 135 11.83 -4.07 1.18
N LEU A 136 11.32 -4.16 2.40
CA LEU A 136 12.05 -4.79 3.51
C LEU A 136 12.06 -6.32 3.44
N ALA A 137 11.00 -6.95 2.93
CA ALA A 137 10.92 -8.42 2.90
C ALA A 137 12.06 -9.08 2.10
N PRO A 138 12.46 -8.62 0.90
CA PRO A 138 13.61 -9.18 0.19
C PRO A 138 14.94 -8.93 0.90
N MET A 139 15.08 -7.77 1.56
CA MET A 139 16.30 -7.45 2.31
C MET A 139 16.47 -8.38 3.52
N LEU A 140 15.37 -8.68 4.22
CA LEU A 140 15.36 -9.67 5.32
C LEU A 140 15.65 -11.08 4.80
N GLY A 141 15.09 -11.45 3.64
CA GLY A 141 15.43 -12.70 2.97
C GLY A 141 16.91 -12.82 2.66
N LEU A 142 17.51 -11.78 2.09
CA LEU A 142 18.94 -11.72 1.81
C LEU A 142 19.78 -11.79 3.11
N LEU A 143 19.36 -11.10 4.17
CA LEU A 143 20.00 -11.20 5.47
C LEU A 143 19.99 -12.64 5.97
N GLY A 144 18.91 -13.37 5.76
CA GLY A 144 18.81 -14.80 6.09
C GLY A 144 19.83 -15.66 5.37
N THR A 145 20.06 -15.42 4.06
CA THR A 145 21.09 -16.17 3.31
C THR A 145 22.50 -15.88 3.80
N VAL A 146 22.83 -14.62 4.04
CA VAL A 146 24.16 -14.25 4.55
C VAL A 146 24.41 -14.87 5.94
N ALA A 147 23.43 -14.75 6.82
CA ALA A 147 23.51 -15.33 8.16
C ALA A 147 23.64 -16.87 8.13
N GLY A 148 22.85 -17.54 7.30
CA GLY A 148 22.94 -19.00 7.12
C GLY A 148 24.28 -19.47 6.59
N MET A 149 24.83 -18.77 5.60
CA MET A 149 26.17 -19.06 5.08
C MET A 149 27.28 -18.87 6.15
N ILE A 150 27.20 -17.82 6.97
CA ILE A 150 28.17 -17.60 8.07
C ILE A 150 28.11 -18.79 9.04
N VAL A 151 26.94 -19.26 9.40
CA VAL A 151 26.78 -20.42 10.30
C VAL A 151 27.35 -21.69 9.66
N ALA A 152 27.06 -21.94 8.38
CA ALA A 152 27.54 -23.10 7.65
C ALA A 152 29.09 -23.12 7.57
N PHE A 153 29.73 -22.01 7.21
CA PHE A 153 31.19 -21.93 7.18
C PHE A 153 31.84 -22.05 8.57
N ARG A 154 31.18 -21.49 9.59
CA ARG A 154 31.67 -21.66 10.98
C ARG A 154 31.67 -23.15 11.40
N GLN A 155 30.66 -23.91 11.00
CA GLN A 155 30.54 -25.31 11.29
C GLN A 155 31.65 -26.14 10.62
N VAL A 156 31.96 -25.83 9.36
CA VAL A 156 33.09 -26.43 8.64
C VAL A 156 34.44 -26.10 9.30
N ALA A 157 34.62 -24.86 9.74
CA ALA A 157 35.86 -24.46 10.45
C ALA A 157 36.06 -25.18 11.78
N LEU A 158 34.99 -25.42 12.55
CA LEU A 158 35.03 -26.11 13.85
C LEU A 158 35.24 -27.62 13.70
N SER A 159 34.81 -28.23 12.60
CA SER A 159 34.98 -29.66 12.32
C SER A 159 36.37 -30.04 11.76
N GLN A 160 37.32 -29.11 11.77
CA GLN A 160 38.72 -29.32 11.28
C GLN A 160 38.79 -29.96 9.88
N GLY A 161 37.82 -29.61 9.00
CA GLY A 161 37.77 -30.12 7.63
C GLY A 161 37.12 -31.50 7.45
N THR A 162 36.63 -32.14 8.54
CA THR A 162 35.89 -33.41 8.46
C THR A 162 34.42 -33.23 8.06
N ALA A 163 33.88 -32.00 8.12
CA ALA A 163 32.55 -31.67 7.57
C ALA A 163 32.56 -31.87 6.05
N GLY A 164 31.65 -32.69 5.56
CA GLY A 164 31.55 -33.02 4.15
C GLY A 164 30.91 -31.87 3.35
N ALA A 165 31.06 -31.91 2.02
CA ALA A 165 30.38 -31.02 1.11
C ALA A 165 28.84 -31.01 1.30
N GLY A 166 28.29 -32.09 1.86
CA GLY A 166 26.86 -32.21 2.21
C GLY A 166 26.40 -31.24 3.30
N ASP A 167 27.22 -31.04 4.34
CA ASP A 167 26.87 -30.14 5.47
C ASP A 167 26.86 -28.67 5.00
N LEU A 168 27.80 -28.30 4.11
CA LEU A 168 27.84 -26.99 3.49
C LEU A 168 26.65 -26.78 2.53
N ALA A 169 26.27 -27.79 1.77
CA ALA A 169 25.13 -27.77 0.85
C ALA A 169 23.81 -27.61 1.60
N SER A 170 23.62 -28.31 2.73
CA SER A 170 22.40 -28.22 3.53
C SER A 170 22.23 -26.83 4.15
N GLY A 171 23.30 -26.27 4.75
CA GLY A 171 23.30 -24.91 5.31
C GLY A 171 23.06 -23.82 4.26
N SER A 172 23.62 -24.00 3.06
CA SER A 172 23.39 -23.08 1.93
C SER A 172 21.95 -23.19 1.40
N SER A 173 21.40 -24.40 1.30
CA SER A 173 20.03 -24.65 0.84
C SER A 173 18.99 -24.01 1.77
N SER A 174 19.12 -24.21 3.08
CA SER A 174 18.21 -23.60 4.08
C SER A 174 18.26 -22.07 4.04
N ALA A 175 19.44 -21.50 3.81
CA ALA A 175 19.61 -20.06 3.65
C ALA A 175 18.83 -19.51 2.43
N LEU A 176 18.87 -20.19 1.29
CA LEU A 176 18.17 -19.76 0.08
C LEU A 176 16.64 -19.71 0.25
N VAL A 177 16.07 -20.55 1.10
CA VAL A 177 14.62 -20.58 1.38
C VAL A 177 14.15 -19.25 1.97
N THR A 178 14.93 -18.61 2.82
CA THR A 178 14.55 -17.29 3.39
C THR A 178 14.46 -16.19 2.33
N THR A 179 15.32 -16.21 1.30
CA THR A 179 15.24 -15.26 0.19
C THR A 179 14.00 -15.50 -0.66
N VAL A 180 13.70 -16.76 -0.97
CA VAL A 180 12.48 -17.11 -1.71
C VAL A 180 11.24 -16.67 -0.94
N ALA A 181 11.18 -16.91 0.37
CA ALA A 181 10.09 -16.46 1.22
C ALA A 181 9.94 -14.92 1.20
N GLY A 182 11.05 -14.18 1.30
CA GLY A 182 11.05 -12.73 1.21
C GLY A 182 10.48 -12.21 -0.12
N LEU A 183 10.85 -12.83 -1.24
CA LEU A 183 10.36 -12.48 -2.59
C LEU A 183 8.87 -12.82 -2.77
N ILE A 184 8.40 -13.96 -2.25
CA ILE A 184 6.99 -14.34 -2.29
C ILE A 184 6.10 -13.30 -1.58
N ILE A 185 6.60 -12.67 -0.52
CA ILE A 185 5.89 -11.62 0.20
C ILE A 185 5.98 -10.28 -0.57
N ALA A 186 7.17 -9.95 -1.08
CA ALA A 186 7.45 -8.66 -1.69
C ALA A 186 6.68 -8.44 -3.01
N ILE A 187 6.62 -9.45 -3.87
CA ILE A 187 6.01 -9.34 -5.19
C ILE A 187 4.53 -8.94 -5.09
N PRO A 188 3.67 -9.65 -4.34
CA PRO A 188 2.27 -9.25 -4.20
C PRO A 188 2.11 -7.92 -3.43
N ALA A 189 2.96 -7.63 -2.45
CA ALA A 189 2.90 -6.37 -1.70
C ALA A 189 3.18 -5.16 -2.60
N LEU A 190 4.24 -5.20 -3.41
CA LEU A 190 4.58 -4.14 -4.36
C LEU A 190 3.56 -4.05 -5.51
N GLY A 191 3.07 -5.18 -6.00
CA GLY A 191 2.02 -5.21 -7.00
C GLY A 191 0.73 -4.55 -6.50
N ALA A 192 0.29 -4.89 -5.30
CA ALA A 192 -0.87 -4.27 -4.67
C ALA A 192 -0.63 -2.77 -4.40
N PHE A 193 0.56 -2.39 -3.91
CA PHE A 193 0.94 -0.99 -3.75
C PHE A 193 0.77 -0.18 -5.05
N ALA A 194 1.29 -0.68 -6.17
CA ALA A 194 1.18 0.00 -7.45
C ALA A 194 -0.27 0.17 -7.91
N ILE A 195 -1.10 -0.88 -7.75
CA ILE A 195 -2.53 -0.85 -8.10
C ILE A 195 -3.28 0.17 -7.25
N PHE A 196 -3.09 0.14 -5.91
CA PHE A 196 -3.78 1.07 -5.02
C PHE A 196 -3.31 2.51 -5.18
N ARG A 197 -2.04 2.73 -5.47
CA ARG A 197 -1.50 4.06 -5.78
C ARG A 197 -2.23 4.68 -6.98
N ASN A 198 -2.31 3.94 -8.08
CA ASN A 198 -3.04 4.41 -9.25
C ASN A 198 -4.53 4.67 -8.96
N LYS A 199 -5.13 3.85 -8.10
CA LYS A 199 -6.52 4.03 -7.67
C LYS A 199 -6.72 5.28 -6.82
N ILE A 200 -5.79 5.59 -5.93
CA ILE A 200 -5.80 6.84 -5.14
C ILE A 200 -5.67 8.05 -6.06
N ASP A 201 -4.75 8.01 -7.04
CA ASP A 201 -4.56 9.09 -8.02
C ASP A 201 -5.86 9.37 -8.80
N GLU A 202 -6.53 8.31 -9.26
CA GLU A 202 -7.83 8.40 -9.93
C GLU A 202 -8.89 9.06 -9.03
N LEU A 203 -9.01 8.59 -7.77
CA LEU A 203 -9.99 9.11 -6.82
C LEU A 203 -9.73 10.57 -6.42
N VAL A 204 -8.47 10.94 -6.22
CA VAL A 204 -8.07 12.34 -5.93
C VAL A 204 -8.41 13.24 -7.11
N SER A 205 -8.14 12.81 -8.34
CA SER A 205 -8.49 13.54 -9.54
C SER A 205 -10.01 13.70 -9.69
N GLU A 206 -10.79 12.67 -9.37
CA GLU A 206 -12.25 12.72 -9.37
C GLU A 206 -12.79 13.65 -8.29
N MET A 207 -12.20 13.65 -7.08
CA MET A 207 -12.56 14.61 -6.02
C MET A 207 -12.29 16.05 -6.45
N ALA A 208 -11.15 16.33 -7.09
CA ALA A 208 -10.81 17.65 -7.62
C ALA A 208 -11.82 18.13 -8.66
N TYR A 209 -12.15 17.26 -9.62
CA TYR A 209 -13.16 17.56 -10.64
C TYR A 209 -14.54 17.82 -10.02
N SER A 210 -14.97 16.96 -9.09
CA SER A 210 -16.26 17.06 -8.42
C SER A 210 -16.35 18.34 -7.59
N ALA A 211 -15.28 18.70 -6.86
CA ALA A 211 -15.23 19.95 -6.10
C ALA A 211 -15.39 21.16 -7.01
N GLN A 212 -14.64 21.25 -8.12
CA GLN A 212 -14.78 22.34 -9.07
C GLN A 212 -16.19 22.42 -9.69
N HIS A 213 -16.80 21.26 -9.96
CA HIS A 213 -18.15 21.18 -10.51
C HIS A 213 -19.21 21.70 -9.53
N VAL A 214 -19.08 21.37 -8.24
CA VAL A 214 -20.00 21.81 -7.18
C VAL A 214 -19.96 23.33 -7.02
N PHE A 215 -18.80 23.95 -7.08
CA PHE A 215 -18.63 25.41 -6.96
C PHE A 215 -18.91 26.17 -8.27
N GLY A 216 -19.12 25.50 -9.40
CA GLY A 216 -19.39 26.13 -10.71
C GLY A 216 -20.48 27.19 -10.70
N PRO A 217 -21.67 26.99 -10.07
CA PRO A 217 -22.75 27.99 -10.01
C PRO A 217 -22.35 29.27 -9.27
N ILE A 218 -21.55 29.16 -8.20
CA ILE A 218 -21.14 30.29 -7.37
C ILE A 218 -19.93 31.02 -7.96
N ARG A 219 -19.01 30.31 -8.60
CA ARG A 219 -17.80 30.86 -9.21
C ARG A 219 -18.06 32.14 -9.99
N ARG A 220 -19.14 32.17 -10.80
CA ARG A 220 -19.51 33.33 -11.62
C ARG A 220 -19.99 34.56 -10.83
N ARG A 221 -20.35 34.36 -9.55
CA ARG A 221 -20.89 35.41 -8.67
C ARG A 221 -19.83 35.96 -7.72
N LEU A 222 -18.71 35.24 -7.55
CA LEU A 222 -17.65 35.61 -6.61
C LEU A 222 -16.63 36.59 -7.25
N PRO A 223 -16.11 37.58 -6.51
CA PRO A 223 -15.05 38.44 -6.98
C PRO A 223 -13.77 37.62 -7.26
N GLY A 224 -13.02 37.99 -8.29
CA GLY A 224 -11.78 37.31 -8.67
C GLY A 224 -11.93 36.13 -9.62
N ALA A 225 -13.14 35.77 -10.06
CA ALA A 225 -13.42 34.62 -10.94
C ALA A 225 -12.93 34.77 -12.39
N SER A 226 -12.41 35.93 -12.77
CA SER A 226 -12.01 36.25 -14.16
C SER A 226 -10.64 35.69 -14.58
N ALA A 227 -9.84 35.16 -13.65
CA ALA A 227 -8.60 34.47 -13.98
C ALA A 227 -8.92 33.09 -14.61
N ARG A 228 -8.57 32.90 -15.89
CA ARG A 228 -8.65 31.59 -16.55
C ARG A 228 -7.86 30.57 -15.71
N PRO A 229 -8.41 29.38 -15.43
CA PRO A 229 -7.60 28.32 -14.85
C PRO A 229 -6.45 28.01 -15.80
N SER A 230 -5.23 28.05 -15.32
CA SER A 230 -4.08 27.49 -16.02
C SER A 230 -4.30 25.98 -16.07
N ILE A 231 -4.88 25.48 -17.15
CA ILE A 231 -4.91 24.05 -17.45
C ILE A 231 -3.45 23.66 -17.68
N VAL A 232 -2.83 23.13 -16.66
CA VAL A 232 -1.56 22.39 -16.83
C VAL A 232 -1.95 21.11 -17.56
N PRO A 233 -1.52 20.91 -18.83
CA PRO A 233 -1.79 19.66 -19.53
C PRO A 233 -1.09 18.52 -18.76
N PRO A 234 -1.72 17.33 -18.68
CA PRO A 234 -1.09 16.19 -18.04
C PRO A 234 0.26 15.89 -18.71
N PRO A 235 1.29 15.48 -17.96
CA PRO A 235 2.57 15.11 -18.54
C PRO A 235 2.33 13.99 -19.55
N ARG A 236 2.73 14.24 -20.80
CA ARG A 236 2.80 13.21 -21.84
C ARG A 236 3.95 12.29 -21.46
N GLY A 237 3.62 11.09 -20.95
CA GLY A 237 4.52 9.96 -20.79
C GLY A 237 4.75 9.25 -22.10
#